data_5e6b628471cd72a873121efe9c64041c
#
_entry.id   5e6b628471cd72a873121efe9c64041c
#
_cell.length_a   1.000
_cell.length_b   1.000
_cell.length_c   1.000
_cell.angle_alpha   90.00
_cell.angle_beta   90.00
_cell.angle_gamma   90.00
#
_symmetry.space_group_name_H-M   'P 1'
#
loop_
_entity.id
_entity.type
_entity.pdbx_description
1 polymer ?
#
loop_
_entity_poly.entity_id
_entity_poly.type
_entity_poly.pdbx_seq_one_letter_code
_entity_poly.pdbx_strand_id
1 'polypeptide(L)'
;FNAVLLKAIAEAIEVDPMINAHMHYEKGLVRGKVTVFDNIDISVPWILPSGEMMTITMKDMGNKTLKEIAEYQADINRRLEKTVLVEALYSVSFHDTLEKLKKGHIIKAIKRIYGANTGKHKIIRLKGAEKKAYKAIPDTEKITRADLKQGTITVSNVGADTRGLGGQIAMLMVIPPQV
;
A
#
# COMPACT_ATOMS: atom_id res chain seq x y z
N PHE A 1 9.37 -18.74 -2.08
CA PHE A 1 8.22 -18.89 -2.99
C PHE A 1 7.66 -17.54 -3.44
N ASN A 2 7.28 -16.64 -2.51
CA ASN A 2 6.68 -15.35 -2.86
C ASN A 2 7.59 -14.47 -3.76
N ALA A 3 8.90 -14.48 -3.53
CA ALA A 3 9.83 -13.70 -4.36
C ALA A 3 9.86 -14.21 -5.82
N VAL A 4 9.87 -15.53 -6.02
CA VAL A 4 9.82 -16.14 -7.37
C VAL A 4 8.56 -15.72 -8.10
N LEU A 5 7.44 -15.77 -7.41
CA LEU A 5 6.16 -15.43 -7.98
C LEU A 5 6.03 -13.94 -8.32
N LEU A 6 6.51 -13.06 -7.44
CA LEU A 6 6.52 -11.62 -7.71
C LEU A 6 7.45 -11.29 -8.89
N LYS A 7 8.59 -11.97 -9.02
CA LYS A 7 9.47 -11.81 -10.19
C LYS A 7 8.80 -12.28 -11.47
N ALA A 8 8.16 -13.45 -11.46
CA ALA A 8 7.43 -13.98 -12.63
C ALA A 8 6.28 -13.02 -13.06
N ILE A 9 5.56 -12.42 -12.09
CA ILE A 9 4.53 -11.43 -12.39
C ILE A 9 5.15 -10.17 -12.99
N ALA A 10 6.27 -9.68 -12.45
CA ALA A 10 6.95 -8.51 -12.99
C ALA A 10 7.40 -8.74 -14.44
N GLU A 11 8.00 -9.90 -14.74
CA GLU A 11 8.39 -10.28 -16.09
C GLU A 11 7.19 -10.43 -17.04
N ALA A 12 6.06 -10.96 -16.57
CA ALA A 12 4.84 -11.04 -17.37
C ALA A 12 4.28 -9.63 -17.71
N ILE A 13 4.39 -8.66 -16.80
CA ILE A 13 3.99 -7.27 -17.03
C ILE A 13 4.90 -6.60 -18.06
N GLU A 14 6.19 -6.91 -18.09
CA GLU A 14 7.13 -6.40 -19.10
C GLU A 14 6.73 -6.84 -20.52
N VAL A 15 6.14 -8.04 -20.65
CA VAL A 15 5.64 -8.55 -21.96
C VAL A 15 4.43 -7.77 -22.44
N ASP A 16 3.54 -7.35 -21.53
CA ASP A 16 2.37 -6.53 -21.86
C ASP A 16 2.28 -5.31 -20.93
N PRO A 17 2.95 -4.20 -21.29
CA PRO A 17 2.96 -2.97 -20.49
C PRO A 17 1.58 -2.35 -20.27
N MET A 18 0.57 -2.69 -21.08
CA MET A 18 -0.80 -2.19 -20.90
C MET A 18 -1.43 -2.65 -19.59
N ILE A 19 -0.95 -3.75 -19.01
CA ILE A 19 -1.38 -4.22 -17.68
C ILE A 19 -0.87 -3.25 -16.60
N ASN A 20 0.27 -2.58 -16.81
CA ASN A 20 0.85 -1.60 -15.90
C ASN A 20 0.33 -0.19 -16.16
N ALA A 21 -0.99 -0.02 -16.17
CA ALA A 21 -1.62 1.22 -16.54
C ALA A 21 -2.75 1.62 -15.59
N HIS A 22 -3.00 2.93 -15.51
CA HIS A 22 -4.21 3.48 -14.92
C HIS A 22 -5.17 3.96 -16.01
N MET A 23 -6.43 3.60 -15.88
CA MET A 23 -7.49 4.13 -16.73
C MET A 23 -8.37 5.09 -15.93
N HIS A 24 -8.43 6.33 -16.38
CA HIS A 24 -9.39 7.30 -15.88
C HIS A 24 -10.53 7.44 -16.89
N TYR A 25 -11.75 7.12 -16.46
CA TYR A 25 -12.95 7.21 -17.32
C TYR A 25 -13.92 8.26 -16.81
N GLU A 26 -14.22 9.23 -17.66
CA GLU A 26 -15.16 10.33 -17.40
C GLU A 26 -16.53 9.97 -18.01
N LYS A 27 -17.40 9.40 -17.19
CA LYS A 27 -18.72 8.91 -17.62
C LYS A 27 -19.57 9.99 -18.29
N GLY A 28 -19.52 11.22 -17.79
CA GLY A 28 -20.31 12.35 -18.35
C GLY A 28 -19.89 12.79 -19.74
N LEU A 29 -18.63 12.55 -20.11
CA LEU A 29 -18.06 12.94 -21.40
C LEU A 29 -17.80 11.74 -22.32
N VAL A 30 -18.08 10.52 -21.86
CA VAL A 30 -17.80 9.26 -22.57
C VAL A 30 -16.35 9.23 -23.08
N ARG A 31 -15.40 9.68 -22.25
CA ARG A 31 -13.97 9.74 -22.54
C ARG A 31 -13.18 8.98 -21.49
N GLY A 32 -12.09 8.35 -21.94
CA GLY A 32 -11.13 7.72 -21.06
C GLY A 32 -9.70 8.18 -21.39
N LYS A 33 -8.85 8.18 -20.36
CA LYS A 33 -7.40 8.34 -20.48
C LYS A 33 -6.73 7.13 -19.87
N VAL A 34 -5.87 6.47 -20.63
CA VAL A 34 -4.98 5.42 -20.13
C VAL A 34 -3.60 6.03 -19.90
N THR A 35 -3.04 5.82 -18.74
CA THR A 35 -1.67 6.22 -18.40
C THR A 35 -0.88 4.96 -18.09
N VAL A 36 0.04 4.60 -18.97
CA VAL A 36 0.97 3.48 -18.78
C VAL A 36 2.16 3.97 -17.94
N PHE A 37 2.65 3.12 -17.04
CA PHE A 37 3.78 3.41 -16.17
C PHE A 37 4.97 2.55 -16.56
N ASP A 38 6.16 3.16 -16.57
CA ASP A 38 7.40 2.45 -16.87
C ASP A 38 7.86 1.58 -15.68
N ASN A 39 7.67 2.06 -14.44
CA ASN A 39 8.03 1.34 -13.25
C ASN A 39 6.94 0.34 -12.86
N ILE A 40 7.33 -0.90 -12.58
CA ILE A 40 6.43 -1.95 -12.11
C ILE A 40 6.40 -1.94 -10.59
N ASP A 41 5.36 -1.34 -10.03
CA ASP A 41 5.12 -1.23 -8.59
C ASP A 41 4.01 -2.21 -8.20
N ILE A 42 4.33 -3.23 -7.39
CA ILE A 42 3.39 -4.29 -6.99
C ILE A 42 2.98 -4.09 -5.53
N SER A 43 1.68 -3.93 -5.31
CA SER A 43 1.10 -3.87 -3.97
C SER A 43 0.84 -5.29 -3.44
N VAL A 44 1.31 -5.56 -2.22
CA VAL A 44 1.18 -6.88 -1.58
C VAL A 44 0.59 -6.68 -0.18
N PRO A 45 -0.42 -7.45 0.23
CA PRO A 45 -0.92 -7.43 1.61
C PRO A 45 0.06 -8.14 2.53
N TRP A 46 0.29 -7.54 3.69
CA TRP A 46 1.14 -8.04 4.76
C TRP A 46 0.37 -8.10 6.07
N ILE A 47 0.62 -9.13 6.86
CA ILE A 47 0.03 -9.26 8.19
C ILE A 47 1.01 -8.70 9.21
N LEU A 48 0.56 -7.74 10.01
CA LEU A 48 1.35 -7.16 11.11
C LEU A 48 1.41 -8.12 12.29
N PRO A 49 2.36 -7.94 13.22
CA PRO A 49 2.40 -8.70 14.48
C PRO A 49 1.11 -8.61 15.29
N SER A 50 0.35 -7.52 15.13
CA SER A 50 -0.97 -7.32 15.77
C SER A 50 -2.10 -8.16 15.14
N GLY A 51 -1.85 -8.88 14.04
CA GLY A 51 -2.86 -9.61 13.27
C GLY A 51 -3.63 -8.76 12.25
N GLU A 52 -3.41 -7.46 12.23
CA GLU A 52 -4.01 -6.55 11.24
C GLU A 52 -3.31 -6.69 9.89
N MET A 53 -4.03 -6.37 8.81
CA MET A 53 -3.48 -6.43 7.45
C MET A 53 -3.16 -5.02 6.93
N MET A 54 -2.01 -4.88 6.29
CA MET A 54 -1.58 -3.65 5.62
C MET A 54 -1.08 -3.98 4.22
N THR A 55 -1.54 -3.22 3.22
CA THR A 55 -1.03 -3.34 1.84
C THR A 55 0.18 -2.44 1.67
N ILE A 56 1.31 -3.04 1.30
CA ILE A 56 2.59 -2.35 1.07
C ILE A 56 2.96 -2.50 -0.39
N THR A 57 3.44 -1.44 -1.00
CA THR A 57 3.85 -1.44 -2.40
C THR A 57 5.35 -1.63 -2.52
N MET A 58 5.74 -2.73 -3.12
CA MET A 58 7.11 -3.02 -3.53
C MET A 58 7.37 -2.34 -4.86
N LYS A 59 8.38 -1.47 -4.87
CA LYS A 59 8.64 -0.58 -6.01
C LYS A 59 9.69 -1.14 -6.94
N ASP A 60 9.54 -0.78 -8.21
CA ASP A 60 10.53 -1.05 -9.26
C ASP A 60 10.88 -2.54 -9.37
N MET A 61 9.84 -3.38 -9.38
CA MET A 61 9.99 -4.83 -9.33
C MET A 61 10.57 -5.43 -10.62
N GLY A 62 10.37 -4.77 -11.76
CA GLY A 62 10.94 -5.20 -13.05
C GLY A 62 12.46 -5.25 -13.03
N ASN A 63 13.09 -4.21 -12.51
CA ASN A 63 14.55 -4.07 -12.48
C ASN A 63 15.25 -4.89 -11.37
N LYS A 64 14.49 -5.54 -10.47
CA LYS A 64 15.08 -6.29 -9.35
C LYS A 64 15.34 -7.76 -9.69
N THR A 65 16.48 -8.24 -9.26
CA THR A 65 16.80 -9.66 -9.23
C THR A 65 15.97 -10.38 -8.18
N LEU A 66 15.86 -11.71 -8.30
CA LEU A 66 15.18 -12.54 -7.32
C LEU A 66 15.75 -12.36 -5.90
N LYS A 67 17.07 -12.20 -5.79
CA LYS A 67 17.75 -11.97 -4.51
C LYS A 67 17.33 -10.64 -3.90
N GLU A 68 17.36 -9.56 -4.68
CA GLU A 68 16.95 -8.22 -4.22
C GLU A 68 15.47 -8.17 -3.82
N ILE A 69 14.59 -8.91 -4.51
CA ILE A 69 13.18 -9.05 -4.12
C ILE A 69 13.05 -9.74 -2.77
N ALA A 70 13.81 -10.82 -2.54
CA ALA A 70 13.80 -11.53 -1.26
C ALA A 70 14.33 -10.65 -0.12
N GLU A 71 15.41 -9.91 -0.35
CA GLU A 71 15.97 -8.93 0.60
C GLU A 71 15.00 -7.80 0.90
N TYR A 72 14.29 -7.29 -0.12
CA TYR A 72 13.27 -6.27 0.04
C TYR A 72 12.09 -6.77 0.90
N GLN A 73 11.65 -8.02 0.69
CA GLN A 73 10.62 -8.64 1.54
C GLN A 73 11.08 -8.78 2.99
N ALA A 74 12.33 -9.17 3.22
CA ALA A 74 12.92 -9.26 4.55
C ALA A 74 12.99 -7.88 5.23
N ASP A 75 13.37 -6.84 4.49
CA ASP A 75 13.38 -5.45 4.99
C ASP A 75 11.97 -4.97 5.38
N ILE A 76 10.96 -5.24 4.54
CA ILE A 76 9.57 -4.90 4.86
C ILE A 76 9.14 -5.59 6.16
N ASN A 77 9.42 -6.89 6.35
CA ASN A 77 9.09 -7.62 7.56
C ASN A 77 9.74 -6.97 8.80
N ARG A 78 11.03 -6.65 8.74
CA ARG A 78 11.77 -5.96 9.80
C ARG A 78 11.15 -4.61 10.17
N ARG A 79 10.73 -3.85 9.16
CA ARG A 79 10.12 -2.51 9.33
C ARG A 79 8.70 -2.61 9.88
N LEU A 80 7.95 -3.67 9.52
CA LEU A 80 6.61 -3.93 10.04
C LEU A 80 6.59 -4.16 11.54
N GLU A 81 7.61 -4.83 12.11
CA GLU A 81 7.72 -5.05 13.54
C GLU A 81 7.72 -3.76 14.37
N LYS A 82 8.23 -2.67 13.79
CA LYS A 82 8.29 -1.34 14.42
C LYS A 82 7.15 -0.42 13.98
N THR A 83 6.23 -0.91 13.15
CA THR A 83 5.15 -0.10 12.57
C THR A 83 3.86 -0.25 13.35
N VAL A 84 3.26 0.88 13.73
CA VAL A 84 1.91 0.94 14.29
C VAL A 84 0.94 1.33 13.18
N LEU A 85 0.03 0.42 12.80
CA LEU A 85 -0.89 0.58 11.66
C LEU A 85 -1.64 1.90 11.69
N VAL A 86 -2.24 2.24 12.83
CA VAL A 86 -3.04 3.46 12.97
C VAL A 86 -2.22 4.72 12.71
N GLU A 87 -0.96 4.77 13.18
CA GLU A 87 -0.11 5.93 12.97
C GLU A 87 0.38 6.02 11.51
N ALA A 88 0.68 4.89 10.88
CA ALA A 88 1.05 4.84 9.47
C ALA A 88 -0.11 5.31 8.57
N LEU A 89 -1.32 4.77 8.75
CA LEU A 89 -2.51 5.17 8.00
C LEU A 89 -2.91 6.62 8.25
N TYR A 90 -2.77 7.08 9.51
CA TYR A 90 -3.03 8.48 9.82
C TYR A 90 -2.06 9.41 9.09
N SER A 91 -0.80 9.05 9.00
CA SER A 91 0.20 9.83 8.24
C SER A 91 -0.21 10.01 6.78
N VAL A 92 -0.65 8.92 6.11
CA VAL A 92 -1.19 8.97 4.73
C VAL A 92 -2.39 9.90 4.66
N SER A 93 -3.40 9.67 5.51
CA SER A 93 -4.64 10.46 5.52
C SER A 93 -4.40 11.94 5.79
N PHE A 94 -3.46 12.27 6.66
CA PHE A 94 -3.09 13.64 6.98
C PHE A 94 -2.45 14.36 5.78
N HIS A 95 -1.50 13.72 5.10
CA HIS A 95 -0.87 14.28 3.90
C HIS A 95 -1.87 14.48 2.76
N ASP A 96 -2.75 13.50 2.52
CA ASP A 96 -3.83 13.64 1.52
C ASP A 96 -4.76 14.81 1.84
N THR A 97 -4.99 15.05 3.13
CA THR A 97 -5.80 16.18 3.57
C THR A 97 -5.09 17.52 3.32
N LEU A 98 -3.77 17.58 3.57
CA LEU A 98 -2.95 18.75 3.25
C LEU A 98 -2.90 19.03 1.75
N GLU A 99 -2.75 18.00 0.92
CA GLU A 99 -2.78 18.15 -0.55
C GLU A 99 -4.12 18.68 -1.05
N LYS A 100 -5.23 18.17 -0.49
CA LYS A 100 -6.58 18.70 -0.79
C LYS A 100 -6.75 20.15 -0.36
N LEU A 101 -6.17 20.52 0.78
CA LEU A 101 -6.18 21.91 1.26
C LEU A 101 -5.41 22.83 0.29
N LYS A 102 -4.21 22.40 -0.15
CA LYS A 102 -3.41 23.13 -1.16
C LYS A 102 -4.13 23.30 -2.50
N LYS A 103 -4.98 22.32 -2.87
CA LYS A 103 -5.81 22.38 -4.09
C LYS A 103 -7.12 23.16 -3.91
N GLY A 104 -7.32 23.87 -2.78
CA GLY A 104 -8.50 24.70 -2.52
C GLY A 104 -9.73 23.93 -2.00
N HIS A 105 -9.63 22.64 -1.71
CA HIS A 105 -10.75 21.84 -1.19
C HIS A 105 -10.90 21.95 0.33
N ILE A 106 -11.04 23.18 0.84
CA ILE A 106 -11.03 23.52 2.28
C ILE A 106 -12.13 22.77 3.04
N ILE A 107 -13.37 22.80 2.53
CA ILE A 107 -14.52 22.17 3.20
C ILE A 107 -14.33 20.66 3.34
N LYS A 108 -13.80 19.99 2.31
CA LYS A 108 -13.51 18.54 2.34
C LYS A 108 -12.41 18.22 3.34
N ALA A 109 -11.37 19.06 3.43
CA ALA A 109 -10.29 18.90 4.39
C ALA A 109 -10.80 19.05 5.84
N ILE A 110 -11.59 20.08 6.13
CA ILE A 110 -12.18 20.30 7.47
C ILE A 110 -13.08 19.13 7.87
N LYS A 111 -13.97 18.65 6.98
CA LYS A 111 -14.84 17.49 7.26
C LYS A 111 -14.03 16.23 7.58
N ARG A 112 -12.90 15.99 6.88
CA ARG A 112 -12.02 14.83 7.15
C ARG A 112 -11.36 14.95 8.53
N ILE A 113 -10.81 16.12 8.87
CA ILE A 113 -10.18 16.37 10.17
C ILE A 113 -11.20 16.21 11.29
N TYR A 114 -12.38 16.77 11.13
CA TYR A 114 -13.46 16.65 12.12
C TYR A 114 -13.88 15.19 12.31
N GLY A 115 -14.16 14.46 11.22
CA GLY A 115 -14.56 13.05 11.27
C GLY A 115 -13.49 12.13 11.86
N ALA A 116 -12.20 12.43 11.63
CA ALA A 116 -11.11 11.65 12.22
C ALA A 116 -10.96 11.83 13.74
N ASN A 117 -11.41 12.96 14.28
CA ASN A 117 -11.20 13.31 15.70
C ASN A 117 -12.46 13.22 16.55
N THR A 118 -13.65 13.11 15.94
CA THR A 118 -14.95 13.15 16.65
C THR A 118 -15.86 11.99 16.25
N GLY A 119 -16.85 11.69 17.12
CA GLY A 119 -17.88 10.69 16.85
C GLY A 119 -17.49 9.26 17.17
N LYS A 120 -18.39 8.32 16.81
CA LYS A 120 -18.25 6.87 17.05
C LYS A 120 -17.02 6.23 16.35
N HIS A 121 -16.60 6.81 15.25
CA HIS A 121 -15.54 6.31 14.38
C HIS A 121 -14.24 7.14 14.48
N LYS A 122 -14.05 7.84 15.61
CA LYS A 122 -12.79 8.57 15.82
C LYS A 122 -11.60 7.62 15.81
N ILE A 123 -10.52 8.08 15.20
CA ILE A 123 -9.26 7.31 15.14
C ILE A 123 -8.59 7.36 16.51
N ILE A 124 -8.40 6.21 17.14
CA ILE A 124 -7.68 6.07 18.40
C ILE A 124 -6.19 5.99 18.09
N ARG A 125 -5.47 7.06 18.37
CA ARG A 125 -4.03 7.20 18.11
C ARG A 125 -3.20 7.00 19.37
N LEU A 126 -1.91 6.72 19.18
CA LEU A 126 -0.93 6.75 20.28
C LEU A 126 -0.92 8.11 20.98
N LYS A 127 -0.70 8.11 22.31
CA LYS A 127 -0.68 9.32 23.13
C LYS A 127 0.62 9.40 23.96
N GLY A 128 0.92 10.61 24.41
CA GLY A 128 2.00 10.84 25.38
C GLY A 128 3.34 10.26 24.96
N ALA A 129 3.95 9.47 25.85
CA ALA A 129 5.26 8.88 25.68
C ALA A 129 5.33 7.89 24.50
N GLU A 130 4.31 7.06 24.30
CA GLU A 130 4.25 6.10 23.18
C GLU A 130 4.30 6.78 21.82
N LYS A 131 3.55 7.88 21.67
CA LYS A 131 3.58 8.67 20.43
C LYS A 131 4.94 9.32 20.19
N LYS A 132 5.60 9.79 21.26
CA LYS A 132 6.94 10.38 21.16
C LYS A 132 7.96 9.30 20.77
N ALA A 133 7.88 8.13 21.38
CA ALA A 133 8.73 6.99 21.04
C ALA A 133 8.56 6.54 19.59
N TYR A 134 7.30 6.37 19.11
CA TYR A 134 7.04 6.00 17.73
C TYR A 134 7.55 7.03 16.72
N LYS A 135 7.44 8.32 17.04
CA LYS A 135 7.98 9.40 16.18
C LYS A 135 9.50 9.42 16.13
N ALA A 136 10.16 8.98 17.19
CA ALA A 136 11.62 8.90 17.26
C ALA A 136 12.19 7.75 16.41
N ILE A 137 11.38 6.76 16.00
CA ILE A 137 11.81 5.69 15.10
C ILE A 137 12.12 6.32 13.72
N PRO A 138 13.34 6.10 13.17
CA PRO A 138 13.70 6.58 11.84
C PRO A 138 12.74 6.06 10.75
N ASP A 139 12.53 6.84 9.71
CA ASP A 139 11.66 6.45 8.58
C ASP A 139 12.22 5.25 7.79
N THR A 140 13.52 4.99 7.89
CA THR A 140 14.18 3.79 7.34
C THR A 140 13.86 2.51 8.11
N GLU A 141 13.31 2.61 9.32
CA GLU A 141 13.06 1.48 10.21
C GLU A 141 11.57 1.19 10.44
N LYS A 142 10.67 1.95 9.83
CA LYS A 142 9.22 1.75 9.89
C LYS A 142 8.61 1.91 8.51
N ILE A 143 7.39 1.42 8.33
CA ILE A 143 6.62 1.64 7.10
C ILE A 143 6.15 3.09 7.03
N THR A 144 6.36 3.70 5.88
CA THR A 144 6.07 5.11 5.62
C THR A 144 4.97 5.28 4.60
N ARG A 145 4.51 6.53 4.41
CA ARG A 145 3.56 6.87 3.35
C ARG A 145 4.04 6.42 1.96
N ALA A 146 5.34 6.49 1.71
CA ALA A 146 5.90 6.11 0.42
C ALA A 146 5.70 4.62 0.10
N ASP A 147 5.72 3.77 1.13
CA ASP A 147 5.48 2.32 1.02
C ASP A 147 3.99 2.00 0.85
N LEU A 148 3.11 2.90 1.31
CA LEU A 148 1.65 2.73 1.26
C LEU A 148 1.00 3.39 0.02
N LYS A 149 1.79 4.03 -0.82
CA LYS A 149 1.29 4.55 -2.09
C LYS A 149 0.99 3.37 -3.02
N GLN A 150 -0.28 3.23 -3.39
CA GLN A 150 -0.76 2.12 -4.20
C GLN A 150 0.00 1.99 -5.54
N GLY A 151 0.39 0.77 -5.88
CA GLY A 151 0.91 0.40 -7.19
C GLY A 151 -0.22 0.18 -8.20
N THR A 152 0.15 -0.14 -9.43
CA THR A 152 -0.79 -0.44 -10.51
C THR A 152 -1.44 -1.81 -10.35
N ILE A 153 -0.75 -2.75 -9.71
CA ILE A 153 -1.19 -4.13 -9.53
C ILE A 153 -1.13 -4.50 -8.06
N THR A 154 -2.13 -5.26 -7.62
CA THR A 154 -2.14 -5.85 -6.28
C THR A 154 -2.08 -7.37 -6.41
N VAL A 155 -1.12 -7.98 -5.72
CA VAL A 155 -0.96 -9.43 -5.64
C VAL A 155 -1.28 -9.88 -4.22
N SER A 156 -2.31 -10.71 -4.05
CA SER A 156 -2.70 -11.27 -2.76
C SER A 156 -2.38 -12.76 -2.70
N ASN A 157 -1.66 -13.18 -1.66
CA ASN A 157 -1.39 -14.60 -1.38
C ASN A 157 -2.29 -15.06 -0.22
N VAL A 158 -3.39 -15.68 -0.55
CA VAL A 158 -4.35 -16.21 0.43
C VAL A 158 -3.82 -17.45 1.16
N GLY A 159 -2.80 -18.12 0.63
CA GLY A 159 -2.20 -19.30 1.25
C GLY A 159 -1.51 -19.06 2.61
N ALA A 160 -1.23 -17.79 2.96
CA ALA A 160 -0.71 -17.46 4.27
C ALA A 160 -1.74 -17.69 5.40
N ASP A 161 -3.03 -17.45 5.10
CA ASP A 161 -4.13 -17.59 6.06
C ASP A 161 -4.63 -19.03 6.16
N THR A 162 -4.34 -19.87 5.16
CA THR A 162 -4.82 -21.28 5.09
C THR A 162 -3.80 -22.30 5.54
N ARG A 163 -2.68 -21.89 6.14
CA ARG A 163 -1.58 -22.79 6.56
C ARG A 163 -2.01 -23.95 7.48
N GLY A 164 -3.10 -23.79 8.22
CA GLY A 164 -3.66 -24.85 9.08
C GLY A 164 -4.69 -25.77 8.40
N LEU A 165 -5.13 -25.46 7.19
CA LEU A 165 -6.23 -26.15 6.53
C LEU A 165 -5.81 -27.13 5.43
N GLY A 166 -4.52 -27.25 5.14
CA GLY A 166 -4.01 -28.13 4.07
C GLY A 166 -4.47 -27.74 2.65
N GLY A 167 -4.95 -26.51 2.49
CA GLY A 167 -5.48 -26.01 1.24
C GLY A 167 -4.41 -25.67 0.20
N GLN A 168 -4.78 -25.68 -1.06
CA GLN A 168 -3.96 -25.18 -2.16
C GLN A 168 -3.81 -23.66 -2.06
N ILE A 169 -2.61 -23.16 -2.39
CA ILE A 169 -2.34 -21.73 -2.46
C ILE A 169 -3.05 -21.17 -3.71
N ALA A 170 -4.11 -20.38 -3.50
CA ALA A 170 -4.71 -19.61 -4.57
C ALA A 170 -4.09 -18.20 -4.58
N MET A 171 -3.61 -17.77 -5.73
CA MET A 171 -3.13 -16.42 -5.92
C MET A 171 -4.11 -15.65 -6.80
N LEU A 172 -4.61 -14.56 -6.27
CA LEU A 172 -5.48 -13.66 -6.99
C LEU A 172 -4.71 -12.38 -7.32
N MET A 173 -4.57 -12.09 -8.61
CA MET A 173 -4.10 -10.80 -9.08
C MET A 173 -5.31 -9.88 -9.22
N VAL A 174 -5.34 -8.80 -8.47
CA VAL A 174 -6.42 -7.80 -8.52
C VAL A 174 -5.85 -6.50 -9.05
N ILE A 175 -6.41 -6.05 -10.16
CA ILE A 175 -6.15 -4.69 -10.65
C ILE A 175 -6.98 -3.75 -9.79
N PRO A 176 -6.39 -2.75 -9.12
CA PRO A 176 -7.14 -1.81 -8.30
C PRO A 176 -8.23 -1.12 -9.11
N PRO A 177 -9.46 -0.97 -8.57
CA PRO A 177 -10.48 -0.19 -9.24
C PRO A 177 -9.98 1.25 -9.38
N GLN A 178 -9.95 1.71 -10.61
CA GLN A 178 -9.48 3.05 -10.93
C GLN A 178 -10.71 3.96 -11.01
N VAL A 179 -10.82 4.81 -10.00
CA VAL A 179 -11.90 5.81 -9.88
C VAL A 179 -11.36 7.18 -10.19
#